data_01ea5f486b397ff748a803db0fb1b07b
#
_entry.id   01ea5f486b397ff748a803db0fb1b07b
#
_cell.length_a   1.000
_cell.length_b   1.000
_cell.length_c   1.000
_cell.angle_alpha   90.00
_cell.angle_beta   90.00
_cell.angle_gamma   90.00
#
_symmetry.space_group_name_H-M   'P 1'
#
loop_
_entity.id
_entity.type
_entity.pdbx_description
1 polymer ?
#
loop_
_entity_poly.entity_id
_entity_poly.type
_entity_poly.pdbx_seq_one_letter_code
_entity_poly.pdbx_strand_id
1 'polypeptide(L)'
;MIKQRIIYNGSYFSRKPNGISVVSRELAKSINPNLITLLAPFSDNQCNFHKIPENLSPDNGLYSHARRLFWNQFHLGNYLKKESDSILFSPLPEAPIFRGIKSVVLVHDLLPLRIPYLTPLLPYHIFYVPIVLKNASKIICNSLATANEVHEKLNISHKKIEVIKLGFNRGTLRPLKRVKENFFLIIARHTPHKNIPRILKAFYNLRRFNKSMKDLRLKIVGQYDKRYTPSYKKLCSNLGIDNCCDWIYWVSEKEKLELLNSCQALIIASLWEGFGLPALEAMACGTLVVASNRGALPEVLDCNGILIDPDNISSIESGMKRALDNKLLSEKLRKTGPLIAKKFCWNNTAKQIEEIISEI
;
A
#
# COMPACT_ATOMS: atom_id res chain seq x y z
N MET A 1 28.08 15.55 -16.50
CA MET A 1 27.16 15.98 -15.45
C MET A 1 27.50 15.21 -14.17
N ILE A 2 27.87 15.88 -13.10
CA ILE A 2 28.10 15.25 -11.79
C ILE A 2 26.73 14.74 -11.33
N LYS A 3 26.56 13.42 -11.27
CA LYS A 3 25.31 12.82 -10.77
C LYS A 3 25.18 13.15 -9.28
N GLN A 4 24.10 13.87 -8.91
CA GLN A 4 23.83 14.20 -7.52
C GLN A 4 23.74 12.95 -6.65
N ARG A 5 24.38 13.00 -5.48
CA ARG A 5 24.36 11.92 -4.51
C ARG A 5 23.02 11.89 -3.78
N ILE A 6 22.41 10.71 -3.65
CA ILE A 6 21.14 10.49 -2.99
C ILE A 6 21.41 9.97 -1.57
N ILE A 7 21.00 10.70 -0.55
CA ILE A 7 20.96 10.19 0.83
C ILE A 7 19.57 9.57 1.04
N TYR A 8 19.53 8.24 1.16
CA TYR A 8 18.29 7.51 1.33
C TYR A 8 17.93 7.31 2.80
N ASN A 9 16.79 7.82 3.24
CA ASN A 9 16.30 7.64 4.60
C ASN A 9 15.63 6.26 4.77
N GLY A 10 16.41 5.25 5.19
CA GLY A 10 15.95 3.90 5.50
C GLY A 10 15.55 3.69 6.97
N SER A 11 15.33 4.75 7.75
CA SER A 11 14.98 4.65 9.18
C SER A 11 13.68 3.88 9.46
N TYR A 12 12.84 3.69 8.44
CA TYR A 12 11.61 2.91 8.52
C TYR A 12 11.80 1.42 8.13
N PHE A 13 13.01 0.97 7.86
CA PHE A 13 13.24 -0.45 7.56
C PHE A 13 12.86 -1.31 8.77
N SER A 14 12.15 -2.40 8.51
CA SER A 14 11.63 -3.33 9.50
C SER A 14 12.03 -4.77 9.15
N ARG A 15 12.36 -5.57 10.16
CA ARG A 15 12.53 -7.01 10.02
C ARG A 15 11.19 -7.76 9.92
N LYS A 16 10.09 -7.11 10.40
CA LYS A 16 8.71 -7.56 10.26
C LYS A 16 8.01 -6.70 9.19
N PRO A 17 8.12 -7.05 7.91
CA PRO A 17 7.71 -6.16 6.84
C PRO A 17 6.21 -5.86 6.89
N ASN A 18 5.88 -4.58 6.78
CA ASN A 18 4.56 -4.07 6.43
C ASN A 18 4.63 -3.44 5.02
N GLY A 19 3.50 -3.09 4.45
CA GLY A 19 3.44 -2.56 3.07
C GLY A 19 4.42 -1.41 2.82
N ILE A 20 4.49 -0.43 3.72
CA ILE A 20 5.39 0.74 3.60
C ILE A 20 6.86 0.31 3.71
N SER A 21 7.19 -0.59 4.65
CA SER A 21 8.56 -1.09 4.82
C SER A 21 9.03 -1.90 3.60
N VAL A 22 8.14 -2.68 2.99
CA VAL A 22 8.42 -3.40 1.74
C VAL A 22 8.72 -2.40 0.62
N VAL A 23 7.86 -1.39 0.41
CA VAL A 23 8.08 -0.35 -0.60
C VAL A 23 9.43 0.35 -0.38
N SER A 24 9.71 0.75 0.86
CA SER A 24 10.95 1.44 1.20
C SER A 24 12.19 0.59 0.89
N ARG A 25 12.18 -0.70 1.21
CA ARG A 25 13.31 -1.61 0.93
C ARG A 25 13.48 -1.89 -0.56
N GLU A 26 12.40 -2.16 -1.26
CA GLU A 26 12.45 -2.46 -2.69
C GLU A 26 12.89 -1.24 -3.52
N LEU A 27 12.48 -0.03 -3.14
CA LEU A 27 12.99 1.19 -3.75
C LEU A 27 14.49 1.36 -3.53
N ALA A 28 14.97 1.18 -2.29
CA ALA A 28 16.41 1.29 -1.99
C ALA A 28 17.26 0.29 -2.78
N LYS A 29 16.72 -0.93 -3.05
CA LYS A 29 17.39 -1.95 -3.88
C LYS A 29 17.40 -1.59 -5.38
N SER A 30 16.43 -0.81 -5.83
CA SER A 30 16.22 -0.54 -7.25
C SER A 30 16.89 0.75 -7.72
N ILE A 31 17.23 1.67 -6.81
CA ILE A 31 18.03 2.86 -7.13
C ILE A 31 19.45 2.44 -7.43
N ASN A 32 20.09 3.13 -8.40
CA ASN A 32 21.47 2.86 -8.79
C ASN A 32 22.41 2.89 -7.56
N PRO A 33 23.11 1.78 -7.25
CA PRO A 33 23.92 1.66 -6.05
C PRO A 33 25.07 2.67 -5.97
N ASN A 34 25.54 3.19 -7.11
CA ASN A 34 26.59 4.20 -7.17
C ASN A 34 26.11 5.62 -6.84
N LEU A 35 24.80 5.86 -6.86
CA LEU A 35 24.21 7.16 -6.56
C LEU A 35 23.70 7.28 -5.12
N ILE A 36 23.44 6.14 -4.46
CA ILE A 36 22.78 6.08 -3.17
C ILE A 36 23.76 5.91 -2.00
N THR A 37 23.57 6.68 -0.94
CA THR A 37 24.06 6.39 0.40
C THR A 37 22.87 6.03 1.27
N LEU A 38 22.76 4.77 1.67
CA LEU A 38 21.65 4.25 2.45
C LEU A 38 21.90 4.42 3.94
N LEU A 39 21.06 5.20 4.63
CA LEU A 39 21.01 5.31 6.08
C LEU A 39 19.93 4.38 6.63
N ALA A 40 20.29 3.19 7.11
CA ALA A 40 19.32 2.20 7.57
C ALA A 40 19.85 1.34 8.73
N PRO A 41 18.98 0.68 9.52
CA PRO A 41 19.43 -0.22 10.60
C PRO A 41 20.16 -1.45 10.08
N PHE A 42 19.87 -1.88 8.87
CA PHE A 42 20.50 -2.98 8.14
C PHE A 42 20.41 -2.74 6.65
N SER A 43 21.25 -3.41 5.87
CA SER A 43 21.24 -3.36 4.41
C SER A 43 21.35 -4.77 3.82
N ASP A 44 20.57 -4.99 2.75
CA ASP A 44 20.68 -6.15 1.86
C ASP A 44 21.27 -5.73 0.50
N ASN A 45 21.76 -4.49 0.36
CA ASN A 45 22.17 -3.85 -0.88
C ASN A 45 23.70 -3.72 -0.97
N GLN A 46 24.22 -3.76 -2.20
CA GLN A 46 25.61 -3.43 -2.53
C GLN A 46 25.75 -1.92 -2.82
N CYS A 47 25.41 -1.06 -1.87
CA CYS A 47 25.55 0.39 -1.99
C CYS A 47 26.37 0.96 -0.83
N ASN A 48 26.70 2.25 -0.92
CA ASN A 48 27.28 2.93 0.23
C ASN A 48 26.28 2.90 1.39
N PHE A 49 26.67 2.30 2.52
CA PHE A 49 25.77 2.03 3.65
C PHE A 49 26.29 2.65 4.94
N HIS A 50 25.45 3.38 5.61
CA HIS A 50 25.70 3.93 6.93
C HIS A 50 24.68 3.37 7.92
N LYS A 51 25.14 2.57 8.88
CA LYS A 51 24.29 1.94 9.89
C LYS A 51 23.73 2.98 10.86
N ILE A 52 22.42 2.93 11.07
CA ILE A 52 21.71 3.75 12.05
C ILE A 52 21.06 2.87 13.13
N PRO A 53 20.58 3.45 14.27
CA PRO A 53 19.99 2.67 15.36
C PRO A 53 18.77 1.84 14.94
N GLU A 54 18.71 0.58 15.36
CA GLU A 54 17.58 -0.35 15.06
C GLU A 54 16.28 0.05 15.76
N ASN A 55 16.37 0.82 16.87
CA ASN A 55 15.20 1.25 17.64
C ASN A 55 14.37 2.37 16.98
N LEU A 56 14.75 2.79 15.76
CA LEU A 56 13.99 3.71 14.92
C LEU A 56 12.92 2.97 14.09
N SER A 57 13.07 1.65 13.92
CA SER A 57 12.14 0.80 13.16
C SER A 57 10.71 0.87 13.74
N PRO A 58 9.66 0.80 12.90
CA PRO A 58 8.26 0.82 13.34
C PRO A 58 7.87 -0.38 14.22
N ASP A 59 8.74 -1.39 14.36
CA ASP A 59 8.48 -2.62 15.10
C ASP A 59 8.22 -2.38 16.60
N ASN A 60 8.70 -1.26 17.15
CA ASN A 60 8.59 -0.91 18.56
C ASN A 60 7.48 0.12 18.88
N GLY A 61 6.53 0.34 17.96
CA GLY A 61 5.35 1.16 18.17
C GLY A 61 5.63 2.67 18.30
N LEU A 62 4.88 3.37 19.18
CA LEU A 62 4.92 4.82 19.31
C LEU A 62 6.28 5.38 19.77
N TYR A 63 6.98 4.66 20.63
CA TYR A 63 8.30 5.10 21.11
C TYR A 63 9.33 5.18 19.96
N SER A 64 9.33 4.19 19.07
CA SER A 64 10.23 4.22 17.91
C SER A 64 9.83 5.32 16.93
N HIS A 65 8.54 5.62 16.79
CA HIS A 65 8.08 6.74 15.98
C HIS A 65 8.63 8.09 16.52
N ALA A 66 8.47 8.36 17.81
CA ALA A 66 9.00 9.58 18.44
C ALA A 66 10.53 9.67 18.31
N ARG A 67 11.27 8.55 18.56
CA ARG A 67 12.73 8.48 18.37
C ARG A 67 13.13 8.76 16.93
N ARG A 68 12.40 8.21 15.95
CA ARG A 68 12.67 8.43 14.53
C ARG A 68 12.44 9.88 14.13
N LEU A 69 11.38 10.55 14.62
CA LEU A 69 11.17 11.96 14.39
C LEU A 69 12.31 12.81 14.97
N PHE A 70 12.71 12.52 16.21
CA PHE A 70 13.86 13.20 16.82
C PHE A 70 15.15 12.97 16.01
N TRP A 71 15.43 11.72 15.61
CA TRP A 71 16.58 11.38 14.81
C TRP A 71 16.56 12.11 13.45
N ASN A 72 15.44 12.17 12.79
CA ASN A 72 15.28 12.90 11.52
C ASN A 72 15.60 14.39 11.69
N GLN A 73 15.21 15.02 12.80
CA GLN A 73 15.46 16.45 13.02
C GLN A 73 16.94 16.73 13.33
N PHE A 74 17.54 16.00 14.24
CA PHE A 74 18.86 16.33 14.78
C PHE A 74 19.98 15.55 14.10
N HIS A 75 19.90 14.24 14.06
CA HIS A 75 21.00 13.41 13.53
C HIS A 75 21.04 13.45 12.00
N LEU A 76 19.92 13.19 11.33
CA LEU A 76 19.84 13.26 9.88
C LEU A 76 20.05 14.69 9.39
N GLY A 77 19.48 15.69 10.05
CA GLY A 77 19.69 17.10 9.73
C GLY A 77 21.16 17.52 9.78
N ASN A 78 21.88 17.11 10.82
CA ASN A 78 23.31 17.40 10.95
C ASN A 78 24.16 16.61 9.93
N TYR A 79 23.77 15.38 9.60
CA TYR A 79 24.42 14.60 8.55
C TYR A 79 24.31 15.30 7.18
N LEU A 80 23.11 15.72 6.82
CA LEU A 80 22.84 16.41 5.53
C LEU A 80 23.53 17.76 5.41
N LYS A 81 23.73 18.49 6.51
CA LYS A 81 24.51 19.74 6.50
C LYS A 81 25.98 19.54 6.12
N LYS A 82 26.54 18.36 6.40
CA LYS A 82 27.93 18.00 6.03
C LYS A 82 28.02 17.50 4.59
N GLU A 83 26.93 17.01 4.04
CA GLU A 83 26.80 16.47 2.69
C GLU A 83 26.02 17.46 1.79
N SER A 84 26.53 18.69 1.67
CA SER A 84 25.82 19.84 1.04
C SER A 84 25.37 19.60 -0.40
N ASP A 85 26.10 18.76 -1.15
CA ASP A 85 25.84 18.46 -2.56
C ASP A 85 24.91 17.25 -2.74
N SER A 86 24.32 16.77 -1.65
CA SER A 86 23.41 15.63 -1.67
C SER A 86 21.95 16.04 -1.56
N ILE A 87 21.06 15.18 -2.07
CA ILE A 87 19.61 15.32 -1.92
C ILE A 87 19.11 14.20 -1.02
N LEU A 88 18.32 14.55 -0.02
CA LEU A 88 17.59 13.58 0.78
C LEU A 88 16.44 12.98 -0.03
N PHE A 89 16.42 11.66 -0.18
CA PHE A 89 15.21 10.93 -0.56
C PHE A 89 14.63 10.21 0.66
N SER A 90 13.38 10.52 0.98
CA SER A 90 12.65 9.83 2.05
C SER A 90 11.44 9.08 1.51
N PRO A 91 11.36 7.75 1.70
CA PRO A 91 10.22 6.93 1.24
C PRO A 91 8.95 7.15 2.07
N LEU A 92 8.96 8.16 2.94
CA LEU A 92 7.87 8.62 3.81
C LEU A 92 7.89 10.15 3.86
N PRO A 93 6.80 10.81 4.26
CA PRO A 93 6.79 12.26 4.49
C PRO A 93 7.51 12.62 5.81
N GLU A 94 8.75 12.14 5.96
CA GLU A 94 9.61 12.35 7.12
C GLU A 94 10.97 12.90 6.66
N ALA A 95 11.23 14.15 6.97
CA ALA A 95 12.48 14.85 6.68
C ALA A 95 12.75 15.91 7.75
N PRO A 96 13.98 16.42 7.87
CA PRO A 96 14.24 17.59 8.71
C PRO A 96 13.37 18.77 8.27
N ILE A 97 12.76 19.47 9.23
CA ILE A 97 11.92 20.65 8.95
C ILE A 97 12.73 21.93 8.76
N PHE A 98 14.05 21.90 8.98
CA PHE A 98 14.91 23.05 8.82
C PHE A 98 15.04 23.46 7.36
N ARG A 99 15.09 24.78 7.13
CA ARG A 99 15.29 25.34 5.78
C ARG A 99 16.69 25.00 5.25
N GLY A 100 16.79 24.91 3.92
CA GLY A 100 18.06 24.72 3.22
C GLY A 100 18.44 23.27 2.94
N ILE A 101 17.65 22.27 3.38
CA ILE A 101 17.85 20.87 3.02
C ILE A 101 17.03 20.55 1.79
N LYS A 102 17.69 20.20 0.68
CA LYS A 102 17.03 19.69 -0.51
C LYS A 102 16.51 18.29 -0.23
N SER A 103 15.20 18.10 -0.39
CA SER A 103 14.57 16.80 -0.11
C SER A 103 13.48 16.45 -1.11
N VAL A 104 13.40 15.16 -1.42
CA VAL A 104 12.30 14.53 -2.15
C VAL A 104 11.64 13.52 -1.22
N VAL A 105 10.33 13.60 -1.05
CA VAL A 105 9.59 12.74 -0.13
C VAL A 105 8.48 12.00 -0.85
N LEU A 106 8.26 10.74 -0.48
CA LEU A 106 7.18 9.91 -1.01
C LEU A 106 5.99 9.93 -0.05
N VAL A 107 4.81 10.23 -0.59
CA VAL A 107 3.53 10.18 0.12
C VAL A 107 2.74 8.96 -0.35
N HIS A 108 2.43 8.05 0.57
CA HIS A 108 1.65 6.84 0.27
C HIS A 108 0.14 7.11 0.31
N ASP A 109 -0.31 7.84 1.29
CA ASP A 109 -1.69 8.32 1.46
C ASP A 109 -1.75 9.43 2.52
N LEU A 110 -2.90 10.07 2.62
CA LEU A 110 -3.26 10.98 3.71
C LEU A 110 -4.46 10.44 4.50
N LEU A 111 -4.58 9.12 4.61
CA LEU A 111 -5.70 8.45 5.27
C LEU A 111 -6.03 8.99 6.67
N PRO A 112 -5.04 9.28 7.55
CA PRO A 112 -5.33 9.87 8.87
C PRO A 112 -5.97 11.26 8.82
N LEU A 113 -5.76 12.03 7.74
CA LEU A 113 -6.42 13.32 7.53
C LEU A 113 -7.79 13.18 6.87
N ARG A 114 -8.04 12.07 6.17
CA ARG A 114 -9.34 11.78 5.54
C ARG A 114 -10.32 11.15 6.52
N ILE A 115 -9.84 10.23 7.32
CA ILE A 115 -10.62 9.50 8.33
C ILE A 115 -9.88 9.68 9.65
N PRO A 116 -10.13 10.77 10.38
CA PRO A 116 -9.42 11.04 11.62
C PRO A 116 -9.86 10.03 12.68
N TYR A 117 -9.05 9.00 12.85
CA TYR A 117 -9.14 8.18 14.05
C TYR A 117 -8.47 8.94 15.19
N LEU A 118 -9.02 8.85 16.39
CA LEU A 118 -8.33 9.25 17.61
C LEU A 118 -7.12 8.33 17.79
N THR A 119 -6.01 8.73 17.20
CA THR A 119 -4.74 8.03 17.30
C THR A 119 -3.68 8.99 17.86
N PRO A 120 -2.73 8.49 18.63
CA PRO A 120 -1.61 9.32 19.10
C PRO A 120 -0.77 9.95 17.96
N LEU A 121 -0.92 9.43 16.73
CA LEU A 121 -0.22 9.93 15.54
C LEU A 121 -0.99 11.06 14.83
N LEU A 122 -2.20 11.42 15.25
CA LEU A 122 -2.97 12.46 14.58
C LEU A 122 -2.25 13.82 14.56
N PRO A 123 -1.60 14.30 15.65
CA PRO A 123 -0.81 15.54 15.62
C PRO A 123 0.35 15.49 14.62
N TYR A 124 1.00 14.33 14.44
CA TYR A 124 2.03 14.16 13.44
C TYR A 124 1.48 14.42 12.03
N HIS A 125 0.31 13.87 11.70
CA HIS A 125 -0.30 14.07 10.38
C HIS A 125 -0.83 15.48 10.16
N ILE A 126 -1.30 16.16 11.22
CA ILE A 126 -1.88 17.52 11.12
C ILE A 126 -0.78 18.58 11.06
N PHE A 127 0.30 18.44 11.84
CA PHE A 127 1.29 19.50 12.01
C PHE A 127 2.61 19.18 11.30
N TYR A 128 3.18 17.99 11.53
CA TYR A 128 4.52 17.68 11.03
C TYR A 128 4.54 17.38 9.53
N VAL A 129 3.68 16.49 9.05
CA VAL A 129 3.62 16.12 7.63
C VAL A 129 3.42 17.34 6.71
N PRO A 130 2.46 18.26 6.97
CA PRO A 130 2.31 19.44 6.13
C PRO A 130 3.55 20.34 6.07
N ILE A 131 4.29 20.48 7.18
CA ILE A 131 5.53 21.27 7.21
C ILE A 131 6.60 20.60 6.34
N VAL A 132 6.79 19.28 6.49
CA VAL A 132 7.76 18.52 5.67
C VAL A 132 7.42 18.67 4.18
N LEU A 133 6.16 18.49 3.80
CA LEU A 133 5.73 18.57 2.40
C LEU A 133 5.87 19.99 1.82
N LYS A 134 5.58 21.02 2.62
CA LYS A 134 5.79 22.41 2.20
C LYS A 134 7.26 22.76 1.99
N ASN A 135 8.15 22.17 2.78
CA ASN A 135 9.60 22.41 2.70
C ASN A 135 10.30 21.53 1.65
N ALA A 136 9.73 20.40 1.28
CA ALA A 136 10.32 19.50 0.28
C ALA A 136 10.51 20.19 -1.07
N SER A 137 11.61 19.88 -1.77
CA SER A 137 11.89 20.34 -3.13
C SER A 137 10.88 19.73 -4.11
N LYS A 138 10.64 18.42 -4.00
CA LYS A 138 9.62 17.69 -4.76
C LYS A 138 8.91 16.67 -3.86
N ILE A 139 7.66 16.41 -4.19
CA ILE A 139 6.80 15.43 -3.51
C ILE A 139 6.41 14.39 -4.53
N ILE A 140 6.71 13.13 -4.24
CA ILE A 140 6.27 12.00 -5.06
C ILE A 140 5.01 11.43 -4.44
N CYS A 141 3.97 11.24 -5.24
CA CYS A 141 2.75 10.52 -4.88
C CYS A 141 2.67 9.25 -5.69
N ASN A 142 2.26 8.16 -5.06
CA ASN A 142 2.14 6.85 -5.69
C ASN A 142 0.91 6.71 -6.60
N SER A 143 0.02 7.71 -6.60
CA SER A 143 -1.22 7.73 -7.37
C SER A 143 -1.71 9.16 -7.61
N LEU A 144 -2.51 9.37 -8.66
CA LEU A 144 -3.23 10.64 -8.90
C LEU A 144 -4.18 10.97 -7.75
N ALA A 145 -4.84 9.97 -7.18
CA ALA A 145 -5.73 10.16 -6.04
C ALA A 145 -5.00 10.74 -4.84
N THR A 146 -3.79 10.24 -4.52
CA THR A 146 -2.95 10.78 -3.44
C THR A 146 -2.41 12.17 -3.80
N ALA A 147 -2.03 12.41 -5.05
CA ALA A 147 -1.56 13.72 -5.51
C ALA A 147 -2.63 14.81 -5.34
N ASN A 148 -3.87 14.51 -5.74
CA ASN A 148 -5.00 15.41 -5.57
C ASN A 148 -5.28 15.68 -4.08
N GLU A 149 -5.23 14.67 -3.21
CA GLU A 149 -5.37 14.90 -1.76
C GLU A 149 -4.29 15.80 -1.19
N VAL A 150 -3.02 15.63 -1.61
CA VAL A 150 -1.92 16.49 -1.18
C VAL A 150 -2.15 17.94 -1.63
N HIS A 151 -2.60 18.13 -2.87
CA HIS A 151 -2.93 19.46 -3.38
C HIS A 151 -4.11 20.10 -2.62
N GLU A 152 -5.24 19.41 -2.57
CA GLU A 152 -6.50 19.94 -2.04
C GLU A 152 -6.46 20.17 -0.52
N LYS A 153 -5.94 19.18 0.24
CA LYS A 153 -5.98 19.25 1.70
C LYS A 153 -4.86 20.08 2.32
N LEU A 154 -3.71 20.13 1.66
CA LEU A 154 -2.53 20.80 2.21
C LEU A 154 -2.16 22.09 1.46
N ASN A 155 -2.93 22.45 0.42
CA ASN A 155 -2.72 23.61 -0.44
C ASN A 155 -1.28 23.66 -1.00
N ILE A 156 -0.81 22.52 -1.52
CA ILE A 156 0.52 22.38 -2.14
C ILE A 156 0.37 22.47 -3.65
N SER A 157 1.20 23.29 -4.30
CA SER A 157 1.18 23.46 -5.76
C SER A 157 1.46 22.15 -6.49
N HIS A 158 0.70 21.86 -7.54
CA HIS A 158 0.95 20.73 -8.46
C HIS A 158 2.37 20.72 -9.06
N LYS A 159 3.02 21.89 -9.22
CA LYS A 159 4.41 21.98 -9.70
C LYS A 159 5.42 21.27 -8.80
N LYS A 160 5.08 21.05 -7.53
CA LYS A 160 5.90 20.30 -6.56
C LYS A 160 5.57 18.79 -6.53
N ILE A 161 4.46 18.37 -7.12
CA ILE A 161 3.92 17.01 -6.98
C ILE A 161 4.17 16.25 -8.27
N GLU A 162 4.85 15.11 -8.14
CA GLU A 162 5.06 14.15 -9.22
C GLU A 162 4.35 12.85 -8.91
N VAL A 163 3.71 12.25 -9.91
CA VAL A 163 3.01 10.97 -9.73
C VAL A 163 3.84 9.84 -10.31
N ILE A 164 4.32 8.95 -9.43
CA ILE A 164 5.12 7.79 -9.82
C ILE A 164 4.45 6.52 -9.30
N LYS A 165 4.04 5.66 -10.23
CA LYS A 165 3.47 4.35 -9.89
C LYS A 165 4.53 3.45 -9.26
N LEU A 166 4.18 2.82 -8.13
CA LEU A 166 5.07 1.91 -7.43
C LEU A 166 5.17 0.57 -8.16
N GLY A 167 6.31 -0.08 -8.02
CA GLY A 167 6.49 -1.46 -8.40
C GLY A 167 5.84 -2.43 -7.40
N PHE A 168 5.91 -3.73 -7.72
CA PHE A 168 5.60 -4.83 -6.81
C PHE A 168 6.55 -6.00 -7.05
N ASN A 169 6.56 -6.98 -6.15
CA ASN A 169 7.44 -8.15 -6.27
C ASN A 169 6.94 -9.11 -7.36
N ARG A 170 7.49 -8.98 -8.57
CA ARG A 170 7.13 -9.81 -9.73
C ARG A 170 7.69 -11.24 -9.66
N GLY A 171 8.75 -11.46 -8.90
CA GLY A 171 9.48 -12.75 -8.92
C GLY A 171 8.64 -13.91 -8.40
N THR A 172 7.75 -13.63 -7.44
CA THR A 172 6.91 -14.64 -6.80
C THR A 172 5.49 -14.68 -7.34
N LEU A 173 4.91 -13.52 -7.72
CA LEU A 173 3.50 -13.41 -8.10
C LEU A 173 3.31 -13.55 -9.62
N ARG A 174 2.69 -14.64 -10.02
CA ARG A 174 2.42 -15.00 -11.42
C ARG A 174 1.19 -15.88 -11.54
N PRO A 175 0.57 -15.97 -12.73
CA PRO A 175 -0.48 -16.95 -12.99
C PRO A 175 0.03 -18.38 -12.83
N LEU A 176 -0.73 -19.21 -12.13
CA LEU A 176 -0.52 -20.66 -12.02
C LEU A 176 -1.68 -21.38 -12.72
N LYS A 177 -1.41 -22.58 -13.26
CA LYS A 177 -2.44 -23.49 -13.75
C LYS A 177 -3.14 -24.13 -12.55
N ARG A 178 -4.05 -23.40 -11.90
CA ARG A 178 -4.83 -23.89 -10.75
C ARG A 178 -6.32 -23.91 -11.08
N VAL A 179 -7.00 -24.93 -10.56
CA VAL A 179 -8.46 -24.98 -10.56
C VAL A 179 -8.97 -23.92 -9.58
N LYS A 180 -10.00 -23.18 -9.98
CA LYS A 180 -10.62 -22.20 -9.08
C LYS A 180 -11.47 -22.90 -8.05
N GLU A 181 -11.18 -22.61 -6.79
CA GLU A 181 -11.95 -23.07 -5.64
C GLU A 181 -13.12 -22.11 -5.35
N ASN A 182 -14.12 -22.60 -4.66
CA ASN A 182 -15.35 -21.83 -4.42
C ASN A 182 -15.20 -20.88 -3.21
N PHE A 183 -14.30 -19.89 -3.31
CA PHE A 183 -14.16 -18.85 -2.28
C PHE A 183 -13.78 -17.50 -2.85
N PHE A 184 -14.23 -16.45 -2.15
CA PHE A 184 -13.68 -15.10 -2.27
C PHE A 184 -12.55 -14.88 -1.28
N LEU A 185 -11.62 -14.02 -1.64
CA LEU A 185 -10.46 -13.68 -0.84
C LEU A 185 -10.48 -12.20 -0.43
N ILE A 186 -10.15 -11.93 0.82
CA ILE A 186 -9.80 -10.59 1.31
C ILE A 186 -8.36 -10.65 1.79
N ILE A 187 -7.51 -9.70 1.38
CA ILE A 187 -6.16 -9.52 1.92
C ILE A 187 -6.08 -8.10 2.47
N ALA A 188 -6.25 -7.95 3.78
CA ALA A 188 -6.30 -6.64 4.42
C ALA A 188 -6.03 -6.70 5.93
N ARG A 189 -5.43 -5.65 6.50
CA ARG A 189 -5.45 -5.43 7.95
C ARG A 189 -6.90 -5.23 8.40
N HIS A 190 -7.25 -5.72 9.58
CA HIS A 190 -8.64 -5.64 10.10
C HIS A 190 -8.96 -4.24 10.66
N THR A 191 -8.69 -3.20 9.89
CA THR A 191 -8.95 -1.80 10.26
C THR A 191 -10.23 -1.28 9.59
N PRO A 192 -10.93 -0.28 10.18
CA PRO A 192 -12.25 0.16 9.71
C PRO A 192 -12.30 0.59 8.24
N HIS A 193 -11.25 1.28 7.74
CA HIS A 193 -11.22 1.73 6.35
C HIS A 193 -11.19 0.58 5.32
N LYS A 194 -10.81 -0.65 5.72
CA LYS A 194 -10.88 -1.85 4.87
C LYS A 194 -12.30 -2.40 4.71
N ASN A 195 -13.24 -1.89 5.49
CA ASN A 195 -14.67 -2.07 5.31
C ASN A 195 -15.16 -3.54 5.35
N ILE A 196 -14.45 -4.39 6.09
CA ILE A 196 -14.78 -5.81 6.24
C ILE A 196 -16.25 -6.02 6.65
N PRO A 197 -16.85 -5.22 7.57
CA PRO A 197 -18.24 -5.42 7.96
C PRO A 197 -19.25 -5.34 6.80
N ARG A 198 -19.05 -4.41 5.83
CA ARG A 198 -19.94 -4.33 4.67
C ARG A 198 -19.73 -5.51 3.71
N ILE A 199 -18.49 -5.99 3.57
CA ILE A 199 -18.21 -7.20 2.78
C ILE A 199 -18.92 -8.42 3.40
N LEU A 200 -18.88 -8.59 4.72
CA LEU A 200 -19.58 -9.69 5.41
C LEU A 200 -21.09 -9.64 5.19
N LYS A 201 -21.70 -8.47 5.26
CA LYS A 201 -23.12 -8.28 4.98
C LYS A 201 -23.47 -8.59 3.52
N ALA A 202 -22.67 -8.10 2.57
CA ALA A 202 -22.86 -8.39 1.16
C ALA A 202 -22.71 -9.88 0.85
N PHE A 203 -21.72 -10.54 1.46
CA PHE A 203 -21.50 -11.98 1.34
C PHE A 203 -22.66 -12.79 1.93
N TYR A 204 -23.19 -12.40 3.09
CA TYR A 204 -24.39 -12.99 3.67
C TYR A 204 -25.59 -12.89 2.71
N ASN A 205 -25.86 -11.70 2.18
CA ASN A 205 -26.97 -11.49 1.22
C ASN A 205 -26.82 -12.39 -0.01
N LEU A 206 -25.63 -12.41 -0.61
CA LEU A 206 -25.32 -13.23 -1.77
C LEU A 206 -25.63 -14.72 -1.54
N ARG A 207 -25.28 -15.26 -0.37
CA ARG A 207 -25.55 -16.66 0.00
C ARG A 207 -27.00 -16.92 0.31
N ARG A 208 -27.66 -16.00 1.02
CA ARG A 208 -29.07 -16.14 1.45
C ARG A 208 -30.02 -16.25 0.26
N PHE A 209 -29.80 -15.44 -0.76
CA PHE A 209 -30.71 -15.38 -1.91
C PHE A 209 -30.35 -16.32 -3.07
N ASN A 210 -29.19 -17.01 -3.00
CA ASN A 210 -28.74 -17.93 -4.05
C ASN A 210 -28.38 -19.31 -3.47
N LYS A 211 -29.31 -20.26 -3.62
CA LYS A 211 -29.12 -21.64 -3.13
C LYS A 211 -27.87 -22.33 -3.71
N SER A 212 -27.49 -22.02 -4.95
CA SER A 212 -26.27 -22.54 -5.60
C SER A 212 -24.95 -22.04 -4.99
N MET A 213 -25.03 -21.02 -4.13
CA MET A 213 -23.85 -20.43 -3.49
C MET A 213 -23.66 -20.88 -2.02
N LYS A 214 -24.35 -21.93 -1.59
CA LYS A 214 -24.24 -22.44 -0.21
C LYS A 214 -22.83 -22.88 0.18
N ASP A 215 -22.07 -23.40 -0.77
CA ASP A 215 -20.70 -23.87 -0.54
C ASP A 215 -19.64 -22.79 -0.76
N LEU A 216 -20.06 -21.57 -1.12
CA LEU A 216 -19.15 -20.43 -1.29
C LEU A 216 -18.59 -20.00 0.07
N ARG A 217 -17.29 -19.83 0.13
CA ARG A 217 -16.56 -19.41 1.34
C ARG A 217 -15.99 -18.01 1.19
N LEU A 218 -15.65 -17.41 2.32
CA LEU A 218 -14.93 -16.12 2.37
C LEU A 218 -13.66 -16.33 3.22
N LYS A 219 -12.49 -16.23 2.58
CA LYS A 219 -11.20 -16.29 3.28
C LYS A 219 -10.71 -14.87 3.54
N ILE A 220 -10.44 -14.55 4.79
CA ILE A 220 -10.05 -13.23 5.28
C ILE A 220 -8.64 -13.32 5.81
N VAL A 221 -7.68 -12.88 4.99
CA VAL A 221 -6.25 -12.89 5.30
C VAL A 221 -5.84 -11.51 5.81
N GLY A 222 -5.27 -11.46 7.01
CA GLY A 222 -4.73 -10.22 7.56
C GLY A 222 -4.53 -10.25 9.06
N GLN A 223 -3.63 -9.40 9.52
CA GLN A 223 -3.24 -9.35 10.92
C GLN A 223 -4.44 -9.09 11.84
N TYR A 224 -4.54 -9.89 12.91
CA TYR A 224 -5.51 -9.68 13.98
C TYR A 224 -5.36 -8.30 14.62
N ASP A 225 -6.44 -7.53 14.69
CA ASP A 225 -6.50 -6.27 15.43
C ASP A 225 -7.42 -6.43 16.65
N LYS A 226 -6.85 -6.27 17.85
CA LYS A 226 -7.58 -6.45 19.13
C LYS A 226 -8.81 -5.53 19.27
N ARG A 227 -8.80 -4.40 18.57
CA ARG A 227 -9.88 -3.40 18.63
C ARG A 227 -11.07 -3.75 17.75
N TYR A 228 -10.83 -4.37 16.59
CA TYR A 228 -11.85 -4.51 15.54
C TYR A 228 -12.17 -5.97 15.19
N THR A 229 -11.18 -6.88 15.17
CA THR A 229 -11.42 -8.28 14.79
C THR A 229 -12.51 -8.97 15.61
N PRO A 230 -12.59 -8.77 16.96
CA PRO A 230 -13.65 -9.40 17.76
C PRO A 230 -15.05 -8.97 17.31
N SER A 231 -15.27 -7.69 17.01
CA SER A 231 -16.55 -7.19 16.54
C SER A 231 -16.94 -7.73 15.16
N TYR A 232 -15.96 -7.93 14.29
CA TYR A 232 -16.21 -8.52 12.96
C TYR A 232 -16.58 -10.00 13.05
N LYS A 233 -15.93 -10.75 13.93
CA LYS A 233 -16.31 -12.15 14.22
C LYS A 233 -17.71 -12.23 14.82
N LYS A 234 -18.03 -11.36 15.79
CA LYS A 234 -19.39 -11.30 16.35
C LYS A 234 -20.43 -10.98 15.27
N LEU A 235 -20.09 -10.14 14.29
CA LEU A 235 -20.98 -9.89 13.14
C LEU A 235 -21.19 -11.16 12.31
N CYS A 236 -20.15 -11.97 12.06
CA CYS A 236 -20.29 -13.24 11.36
C CYS A 236 -21.27 -14.17 12.09
N SER A 237 -21.13 -14.31 13.43
CA SER A 237 -22.03 -15.12 14.25
C SER A 237 -23.47 -14.60 14.20
N ASN A 238 -23.69 -13.30 14.32
CA ASN A 238 -25.01 -12.70 14.23
C ASN A 238 -25.67 -12.89 12.84
N LEU A 239 -24.87 -13.03 11.78
CA LEU A 239 -25.33 -13.30 10.42
C LEU A 239 -25.44 -14.81 10.14
N GLY A 240 -24.98 -15.68 11.02
CA GLY A 240 -24.98 -17.15 10.83
C GLY A 240 -24.05 -17.60 9.70
N ILE A 241 -22.92 -16.91 9.47
CA ILE A 241 -21.95 -17.21 8.42
C ILE A 241 -20.57 -17.65 8.94
N ASP A 242 -20.44 -17.96 10.24
CA ASP A 242 -19.17 -18.38 10.82
C ASP A 242 -18.54 -19.57 10.09
N ASN A 243 -19.35 -20.57 9.78
CA ASN A 243 -18.91 -21.81 9.14
C ASN A 243 -18.41 -21.62 7.70
N CYS A 244 -18.59 -20.44 7.12
CA CYS A 244 -18.17 -20.11 5.76
C CYS A 244 -17.15 -18.98 5.69
N CYS A 245 -16.70 -18.47 6.85
CA CYS A 245 -15.70 -17.40 6.93
C CYS A 245 -14.41 -17.95 7.59
N ASP A 246 -13.32 -17.99 6.82
CA ASP A 246 -12.01 -18.45 7.30
C ASP A 246 -11.15 -17.23 7.66
N TRP A 247 -10.81 -17.08 8.95
CA TRP A 247 -9.94 -16.01 9.43
C TRP A 247 -8.50 -16.49 9.50
N ILE A 248 -7.64 -15.96 8.62
CA ILE A 248 -6.23 -16.36 8.45
C ILE A 248 -5.36 -15.16 8.81
N TYR A 249 -4.66 -15.19 9.92
CA TYR A 249 -3.96 -14.03 10.44
C TYR A 249 -2.61 -13.75 9.80
N TRP A 250 -2.02 -14.77 9.18
CA TRP A 250 -0.77 -14.65 8.46
C TRP A 250 -0.67 -15.75 7.39
N VAL A 251 -0.02 -15.41 6.27
CA VAL A 251 0.32 -16.35 5.19
C VAL A 251 1.72 -16.06 4.68
N SER A 252 2.45 -17.08 4.27
CA SER A 252 3.70 -16.95 3.53
C SER A 252 3.45 -16.40 2.12
N GLU A 253 4.48 -15.91 1.45
CA GLU A 253 4.39 -15.49 0.04
C GLU A 253 3.92 -16.62 -0.88
N LYS A 254 4.33 -17.87 -0.59
CA LYS A 254 3.87 -19.06 -1.33
C LYS A 254 2.37 -19.30 -1.14
N GLU A 255 1.88 -19.28 0.10
CA GLU A 255 0.46 -19.44 0.40
C GLU A 255 -0.37 -18.28 -0.18
N LYS A 256 0.13 -17.04 -0.12
CA LYS A 256 -0.51 -15.89 -0.77
C LYS A 256 -0.66 -16.10 -2.28
N LEU A 257 0.40 -16.58 -2.95
CA LEU A 257 0.39 -16.90 -4.37
C LEU A 257 -0.68 -17.97 -4.68
N GLU A 258 -0.76 -19.03 -3.87
CA GLU A 258 -1.74 -20.10 -4.05
C GLU A 258 -3.18 -19.61 -3.83
N LEU A 259 -3.43 -18.85 -2.76
CA LEU A 259 -4.74 -18.28 -2.48
C LEU A 259 -5.22 -17.34 -3.60
N LEU A 260 -4.33 -16.47 -4.08
CA LEU A 260 -4.66 -15.57 -5.19
C LEU A 260 -4.99 -16.35 -6.46
N ASN A 261 -4.25 -17.41 -6.78
CA ASN A 261 -4.50 -18.20 -7.97
C ASN A 261 -5.75 -19.08 -7.87
N SER A 262 -6.13 -19.50 -6.67
CA SER A 262 -7.27 -20.42 -6.45
C SER A 262 -8.61 -19.71 -6.21
N CYS A 263 -8.64 -18.47 -5.72
CA CYS A 263 -9.90 -17.78 -5.42
C CYS A 263 -10.71 -17.41 -6.67
N GLN A 264 -12.02 -17.24 -6.51
CA GLN A 264 -12.90 -16.72 -7.56
C GLN A 264 -12.57 -15.25 -7.84
N ALA A 265 -12.43 -14.43 -6.81
CA ALA A 265 -11.99 -13.04 -6.90
C ALA A 265 -11.39 -12.57 -5.58
N LEU A 266 -10.51 -11.54 -5.67
CA LEU A 266 -10.10 -10.73 -4.54
C LEU A 266 -11.12 -9.60 -4.34
N ILE A 267 -11.58 -9.41 -3.09
CA ILE A 267 -12.55 -8.36 -2.73
C ILE A 267 -11.85 -7.25 -1.96
N ILE A 268 -11.91 -6.02 -2.47
CA ILE A 268 -11.33 -4.82 -1.86
C ILE A 268 -12.39 -3.72 -1.80
N ALA A 269 -13.24 -3.74 -0.78
CA ALA A 269 -14.25 -2.70 -0.58
C ALA A 269 -13.76 -1.57 0.34
N SER A 270 -12.48 -1.25 0.31
CA SER A 270 -11.87 -0.22 1.14
C SER A 270 -12.54 1.15 0.88
N LEU A 271 -12.76 1.91 1.96
CA LEU A 271 -13.27 3.29 1.87
C LEU A 271 -12.26 4.21 1.19
N TRP A 272 -10.97 3.88 1.29
CA TRP A 272 -9.87 4.57 0.64
C TRP A 272 -8.62 3.70 0.57
N GLU A 273 -7.91 3.78 -0.56
CA GLU A 273 -6.56 3.21 -0.76
C GLU A 273 -5.67 4.25 -1.43
N GLY A 274 -4.46 4.42 -0.90
CA GLY A 274 -3.46 5.30 -1.51
C GLY A 274 -2.85 4.72 -2.79
N PHE A 275 -2.78 3.36 -2.88
CA PHE A 275 -2.31 2.68 -4.08
C PHE A 275 -3.09 1.38 -4.37
N GLY A 276 -3.11 0.43 -3.43
CA GLY A 276 -3.82 -0.83 -3.61
C GLY A 276 -2.91 -1.97 -4.09
N LEU A 277 -1.75 -2.15 -3.46
CA LEU A 277 -0.84 -3.27 -3.74
C LEU A 277 -1.55 -4.63 -3.84
N PRO A 278 -2.52 -5.00 -2.98
CA PRO A 278 -3.22 -6.28 -3.11
C PRO A 278 -3.98 -6.43 -4.43
N ALA A 279 -4.53 -5.34 -4.99
CA ALA A 279 -5.19 -5.38 -6.30
C ALA A 279 -4.18 -5.70 -7.41
N LEU A 280 -3.02 -5.06 -7.37
CA LEU A 280 -1.94 -5.27 -8.31
C LEU A 280 -1.37 -6.70 -8.22
N GLU A 281 -1.18 -7.20 -7.00
CA GLU A 281 -0.74 -8.57 -6.72
C GLU A 281 -1.73 -9.61 -7.28
N ALA A 282 -3.03 -9.36 -7.10
CA ALA A 282 -4.08 -10.21 -7.65
C ALA A 282 -4.09 -10.20 -9.19
N MET A 283 -4.00 -9.02 -9.80
CA MET A 283 -3.90 -8.91 -11.26
C MET A 283 -2.67 -9.64 -11.80
N ALA A 284 -1.52 -9.56 -11.13
CA ALA A 284 -0.32 -10.28 -11.51
C ALA A 284 -0.50 -11.79 -11.52
N CYS A 285 -1.36 -12.33 -10.63
CA CYS A 285 -1.74 -13.74 -10.58
C CYS A 285 -2.86 -14.10 -11.57
N GLY A 286 -3.35 -13.18 -12.38
CA GLY A 286 -4.52 -13.40 -13.23
C GLY A 286 -5.80 -13.60 -12.39
N THR A 287 -5.88 -12.99 -11.23
CA THR A 287 -7.04 -13.07 -10.33
C THR A 287 -7.96 -11.89 -10.57
N LEU A 288 -9.25 -12.18 -10.69
CA LEU A 288 -10.26 -11.14 -10.81
C LEU A 288 -10.33 -10.30 -9.54
N VAL A 289 -10.45 -8.98 -9.70
CA VAL A 289 -10.56 -8.05 -8.58
C VAL A 289 -11.92 -7.36 -8.61
N VAL A 290 -12.64 -7.44 -7.49
CA VAL A 290 -13.81 -6.62 -7.18
C VAL A 290 -13.37 -5.54 -6.22
N ALA A 291 -13.32 -4.30 -6.66
CA ALA A 291 -12.69 -3.23 -5.92
C ALA A 291 -13.55 -1.97 -5.80
N SER A 292 -13.32 -1.22 -4.73
CA SER A 292 -13.88 0.11 -4.51
C SER A 292 -13.58 1.04 -5.68
N ASN A 293 -14.55 1.88 -6.02
CA ASN A 293 -14.40 2.98 -6.97
C ASN A 293 -13.73 4.23 -6.35
N ARG A 294 -13.09 4.10 -5.18
CA ARG A 294 -12.48 5.21 -4.42
C ARG A 294 -10.95 5.12 -4.38
N GLY A 295 -10.33 6.26 -4.19
CA GLY A 295 -8.87 6.37 -4.10
C GLY A 295 -8.15 5.92 -5.37
N ALA A 296 -7.02 5.27 -5.22
CA ALA A 296 -6.19 4.82 -6.34
C ALA A 296 -6.66 3.53 -7.03
N LEU A 297 -7.65 2.81 -6.48
CA LEU A 297 -8.05 1.52 -7.03
C LEU A 297 -8.52 1.58 -8.49
N PRO A 298 -9.34 2.57 -8.93
CA PRO A 298 -9.73 2.69 -10.34
C PRO A 298 -8.53 2.87 -11.28
N GLU A 299 -7.54 3.69 -10.90
CA GLU A 299 -6.35 3.95 -11.74
C GLU A 299 -5.36 2.79 -11.77
N VAL A 300 -5.24 2.04 -10.65
CA VAL A 300 -4.38 0.85 -10.58
C VAL A 300 -4.95 -0.30 -11.38
N LEU A 301 -6.25 -0.47 -11.34
CA LEU A 301 -6.94 -1.53 -12.10
C LEU A 301 -6.95 -1.25 -13.61
N ASP A 302 -6.88 -0.01 -14.05
CA ASP A 302 -6.86 0.36 -15.48
C ASP A 302 -7.97 -0.37 -16.26
N CYS A 303 -9.22 -0.24 -15.80
CA CYS A 303 -10.42 -0.96 -16.30
C CYS A 303 -10.36 -2.50 -16.18
N ASN A 304 -9.35 -3.07 -15.52
CA ASN A 304 -9.18 -4.52 -15.36
C ASN A 304 -9.75 -5.04 -14.03
N GLY A 305 -10.93 -4.58 -13.65
CA GLY A 305 -11.62 -5.00 -12.42
C GLY A 305 -13.10 -4.68 -12.46
N ILE A 306 -13.82 -5.18 -11.46
CA ILE A 306 -15.21 -4.83 -11.23
C ILE A 306 -15.23 -3.74 -10.15
N LEU A 307 -15.58 -2.52 -10.52
CA LEU A 307 -15.69 -1.41 -9.58
C LEU A 307 -17.05 -1.44 -8.87
N ILE A 308 -17.01 -1.17 -7.55
CA ILE A 308 -18.18 -1.11 -6.66
C ILE A 308 -18.14 0.15 -5.81
N ASP A 309 -19.29 0.62 -5.36
CA ASP A 309 -19.40 1.62 -4.33
C ASP A 309 -19.21 0.96 -2.94
N PRO A 310 -18.13 1.31 -2.20
CA PRO A 310 -17.84 0.68 -0.91
C PRO A 310 -18.84 1.05 0.19
N ASP A 311 -19.63 2.11 0.02
CA ASP A 311 -20.64 2.52 0.99
C ASP A 311 -21.97 1.79 0.79
N ASN A 312 -22.17 1.14 -0.36
CA ASN A 312 -23.40 0.46 -0.71
C ASN A 312 -23.24 -1.07 -0.69
N ILE A 313 -23.88 -1.75 0.28
CA ILE A 313 -23.81 -3.20 0.44
C ILE A 313 -24.32 -3.94 -0.82
N SER A 314 -25.39 -3.46 -1.46
CA SER A 314 -25.94 -4.06 -2.68
C SER A 314 -24.99 -3.91 -3.88
N SER A 315 -24.20 -2.82 -3.93
CA SER A 315 -23.15 -2.65 -4.93
C SER A 315 -22.03 -3.67 -4.74
N ILE A 316 -21.60 -3.90 -3.49
CA ILE A 316 -20.58 -4.92 -3.15
C ILE A 316 -21.11 -6.32 -3.52
N GLU A 317 -22.35 -6.65 -3.13
CA GLU A 317 -23.01 -7.92 -3.45
C GLU A 317 -23.09 -8.13 -4.97
N SER A 318 -23.56 -7.13 -5.73
CA SER A 318 -23.65 -7.19 -7.19
C SER A 318 -22.28 -7.39 -7.83
N GLY A 319 -21.24 -6.72 -7.33
CA GLY A 319 -19.86 -6.93 -7.79
C GLY A 319 -19.38 -8.36 -7.57
N MET A 320 -19.64 -8.93 -6.38
CA MET A 320 -19.32 -10.33 -6.05
C MET A 320 -20.08 -11.29 -6.96
N LYS A 321 -21.37 -11.07 -7.18
CA LYS A 321 -22.22 -11.87 -8.06
C LYS A 321 -21.72 -11.83 -9.50
N ARG A 322 -21.42 -10.65 -10.04
CA ARG A 322 -20.86 -10.48 -11.39
C ARG A 322 -19.54 -11.25 -11.58
N ALA A 323 -18.72 -11.34 -10.54
CA ALA A 323 -17.47 -12.10 -10.59
C ALA A 323 -17.69 -13.61 -10.75
N LEU A 324 -18.81 -14.15 -10.28
CA LEU A 324 -19.18 -15.56 -10.42
C LEU A 324 -19.93 -15.85 -11.72
N ASP A 325 -20.90 -15.01 -12.07
CA ASP A 325 -21.85 -15.27 -13.16
C ASP A 325 -21.27 -14.94 -14.53
N ASN A 326 -20.42 -13.91 -14.64
CA ASN A 326 -19.89 -13.45 -15.93
C ASN A 326 -18.53 -14.09 -16.25
N LYS A 327 -18.57 -15.35 -16.72
CA LYS A 327 -17.36 -16.12 -17.06
C LYS A 327 -16.49 -15.43 -18.13
N LEU A 328 -17.11 -14.88 -19.18
CA LEU A 328 -16.37 -14.20 -20.25
C LEU A 328 -15.60 -12.98 -19.75
N LEU A 329 -16.25 -12.14 -18.95
CA LEU A 329 -15.60 -11.00 -18.31
C LEU A 329 -14.44 -11.48 -17.41
N SER A 330 -14.71 -12.47 -16.58
CA SER A 330 -13.72 -13.02 -15.66
C SER A 330 -12.49 -13.57 -16.39
N GLU A 331 -12.69 -14.31 -17.49
CA GLU A 331 -11.59 -14.82 -18.32
C GLU A 331 -10.82 -13.71 -19.02
N LYS A 332 -11.52 -12.69 -19.56
CA LYS A 332 -10.86 -11.51 -20.15
C LYS A 332 -9.97 -10.84 -19.13
N LEU A 333 -10.51 -10.48 -17.97
CA LEU A 333 -9.78 -9.74 -16.93
C LEU A 333 -8.61 -10.56 -16.36
N ARG A 334 -8.75 -11.89 -16.27
CA ARG A 334 -7.66 -12.80 -15.86
C ARG A 334 -6.50 -12.83 -16.87
N LYS A 335 -6.77 -12.71 -18.16
CA LYS A 335 -5.74 -12.67 -19.20
C LYS A 335 -5.04 -11.31 -19.27
N THR A 336 -5.79 -10.21 -19.12
CA THR A 336 -5.27 -8.85 -19.24
C THR A 336 -4.58 -8.36 -17.97
N GLY A 337 -5.01 -8.81 -16.79
CA GLY A 337 -4.45 -8.40 -15.50
C GLY A 337 -2.92 -8.55 -15.39
N PRO A 338 -2.33 -9.71 -15.72
CA PRO A 338 -0.88 -9.88 -15.69
C PRO A 338 -0.13 -8.94 -16.66
N LEU A 339 -0.75 -8.58 -17.79
CA LEU A 339 -0.16 -7.64 -18.75
C LEU A 339 -0.14 -6.21 -18.21
N ILE A 340 -1.22 -5.80 -17.56
CA ILE A 340 -1.30 -4.50 -16.88
C ILE A 340 -0.32 -4.45 -15.72
N ALA A 341 -0.28 -5.49 -14.89
CA ALA A 341 0.63 -5.58 -13.75
C ALA A 341 2.11 -5.48 -14.16
N LYS A 342 2.47 -5.92 -15.37
CA LYS A 342 3.84 -5.79 -15.91
C LYS A 342 4.31 -4.33 -16.06
N LYS A 343 3.41 -3.36 -16.15
CA LYS A 343 3.74 -1.92 -16.21
C LYS A 343 4.31 -1.40 -14.89
N PHE A 344 4.02 -2.07 -13.77
CA PHE A 344 4.43 -1.68 -12.41
C PHE A 344 5.75 -2.37 -12.05
N CYS A 345 6.85 -1.65 -12.12
CA CYS A 345 8.20 -2.18 -11.96
C CYS A 345 9.05 -1.28 -11.08
N TRP A 346 9.70 -1.85 -10.08
CA TRP A 346 10.57 -1.10 -9.18
C TRP A 346 11.69 -0.36 -9.92
N ASN A 347 12.30 -0.97 -10.94
CA ASN A 347 13.35 -0.32 -11.73
C ASN A 347 12.83 0.93 -12.45
N ASN A 348 11.59 0.90 -12.99
CA ASN A 348 10.98 2.06 -13.61
C ASN A 348 10.65 3.13 -12.58
N THR A 349 10.16 2.72 -11.40
CA THR A 349 9.90 3.63 -10.27
C THR A 349 11.19 4.33 -9.83
N ALA A 350 12.27 3.56 -9.64
CA ALA A 350 13.56 4.09 -9.22
C ALA A 350 14.14 5.05 -10.27
N LYS A 351 14.09 4.70 -11.56
CA LYS A 351 14.58 5.54 -12.65
C LYS A 351 13.87 6.90 -12.69
N GLN A 352 12.54 6.93 -12.56
CA GLN A 352 11.78 8.19 -12.52
C GLN A 352 12.15 9.03 -11.27
N ILE A 353 12.41 8.40 -10.13
CA ILE A 353 12.88 9.08 -8.92
C ILE A 353 14.27 9.70 -9.15
N GLU A 354 15.19 8.95 -9.77
CA GLU A 354 16.53 9.44 -10.11
C GLU A 354 16.48 10.62 -11.09
N GLU A 355 15.59 10.58 -12.09
CA GLU A 355 15.35 11.68 -13.04
C GLU A 355 14.88 12.94 -12.30
N ILE A 356 13.85 12.84 -11.43
CA ILE A 356 13.35 13.98 -10.64
C ILE A 356 14.45 14.56 -9.73
N ILE A 357 15.26 13.69 -9.10
CA ILE A 357 16.34 14.15 -8.24
C ILE A 357 17.42 14.89 -9.03
N SER A 358 17.67 14.46 -10.27
CA SER A 358 18.69 15.10 -11.13
C SER A 358 18.30 16.50 -11.62
N GLU A 359 17.02 16.89 -11.52
CA GLU A 359 16.50 18.20 -11.90
C GLU A 359 16.50 19.23 -10.75
N ILE A 360 16.86 18.83 -9.51
CA ILE A 360 16.89 19.66 -8.31
C ILE A 360 18.29 20.25 -8.05
#